data_62416933f40f619b7a00d8958931fcb5
#
_entry.id   62416933f40f619b7a00d8958931fcb5
#
_cell.length_a   1.000
_cell.length_b   1.000
_cell.length_c   1.000
_cell.angle_alpha   90.00
_cell.angle_beta   90.00
_cell.angle_gamma   90.00
#
_symmetry.space_group_name_H-M   'P 1'
#
loop_
_entity.id
_entity.type
_entity.pdbx_description
1 polymer ?
#
loop_
_entity_poly.entity_id
_entity_poly.type
_entity_poly.pdbx_seq_one_letter_code
_entity_poly.pdbx_strand_id
1 'polypeptide(L)'
;MYSRPICLASQTDEIYIKLSVVCPNIDVHGPMAYYSKMKTTWHELISGNLDILIEAAQSAVPDDVQTISRLRKKGSLEQVSTVLELLEARRRARGRLSQPDEWWIDREGAEQATRSIVAEHKSRRVREVSGEQPIIDLCCGIGSDALALSKRGPVILVDHDPLKLLLASANLRHFSENKSHDSHLVIRAKAENLPLAPLPIHIDPARRSETQRLHAYSEMQPGPAVIESIIEHHRDVALKCGPGVSADDLPAGEIEWIQDGPDLVEATLWCGQFDGGNRRRATLVKTGLSVSGNPIPLEELTLKTPQFLHEPVPVLERSGLTGHLQADLAAGELHPGLGWLAGQDHKTSPWFRSFEVVDRLGWHEKKVIDWFKARGEAPRAIKTRGVKEDPAALGRKFPRKKGDWTLALLRRGTKIEAWILQELK
;
A
#
# COMPACT_ATOMS: atom_id res chain seq x y z
N MET A 1 29.52 42.44 -32.74
CA MET A 1 29.72 41.24 -31.90
C MET A 1 28.40 40.93 -31.24
N TYR A 2 27.62 40.01 -31.79
CA TYR A 2 26.34 39.57 -31.22
C TYR A 2 26.62 38.43 -30.27
N SER A 3 26.46 38.63 -28.98
CA SER A 3 26.43 37.57 -27.97
C SER A 3 25.11 36.82 -28.10
N ARG A 4 25.16 35.54 -28.51
CA ARG A 4 24.02 34.61 -28.45
C ARG A 4 23.69 34.33 -26.96
N PRO A 5 22.41 34.35 -26.57
CA PRO A 5 22.05 33.90 -25.24
C PRO A 5 22.33 32.39 -25.15
N ILE A 6 23.07 31.98 -24.13
CA ILE A 6 23.20 30.58 -23.72
C ILE A 6 21.85 30.14 -23.23
N CYS A 7 21.15 29.33 -24.01
CA CYS A 7 19.96 28.61 -23.57
C CYS A 7 20.38 27.70 -22.42
N LEU A 8 19.90 27.95 -21.22
CA LEU A 8 20.07 27.04 -20.07
C LEU A 8 19.48 25.70 -20.48
N ALA A 9 20.27 24.66 -20.56
CA ALA A 9 19.84 23.30 -20.72
C ALA A 9 18.85 23.00 -19.59
N SER A 10 17.74 22.31 -19.89
CA SER A 10 16.78 21.91 -18.86
C SER A 10 17.49 21.00 -17.85
N GLN A 11 17.02 20.96 -16.60
CA GLN A 11 17.58 20.05 -15.59
C GLN A 11 17.62 18.60 -16.09
N THR A 12 16.67 18.23 -16.92
CA THR A 12 16.58 16.93 -17.58
C THR A 12 17.73 16.68 -18.54
N ASP A 13 18.14 17.68 -19.32
CA ASP A 13 19.27 17.55 -20.25
C ASP A 13 20.60 17.42 -19.49
N GLU A 14 20.74 18.09 -18.36
CA GLU A 14 21.93 18.00 -17.49
C GLU A 14 22.03 16.61 -16.82
N ILE A 15 20.91 16.03 -16.39
CA ILE A 15 20.83 14.67 -15.86
C ILE A 15 21.12 13.65 -16.96
N TYR A 16 20.57 13.85 -18.16
CA TYR A 16 20.79 12.98 -19.32
C TYR A 16 22.27 12.95 -19.71
N ILE A 17 22.95 14.10 -19.77
CA ILE A 17 24.38 14.21 -20.05
C ILE A 17 25.20 13.55 -18.95
N LYS A 18 24.88 13.75 -17.68
CA LYS A 18 25.59 13.12 -16.55
C LYS A 18 25.46 11.61 -16.57
N LEU A 19 24.27 11.08 -16.84
CA LEU A 19 24.02 9.63 -16.89
C LEU A 19 24.69 8.97 -18.10
N SER A 20 24.67 9.59 -19.27
CA SER A 20 25.33 9.06 -20.46
C SER A 20 26.85 9.00 -20.33
N VAL A 21 27.46 9.89 -19.56
CA VAL A 21 28.89 9.89 -19.26
C VAL A 21 29.24 8.84 -18.19
N VAL A 22 28.36 8.61 -17.20
CA VAL A 22 28.65 7.71 -16.08
C VAL A 22 28.27 6.26 -16.40
N CYS A 23 27.39 6.03 -17.36
CA CYS A 23 26.87 4.71 -17.69
C CYS A 23 26.77 4.45 -19.20
N PRO A 24 27.88 4.29 -19.92
CA PRO A 24 27.92 4.17 -21.38
C PRO A 24 27.21 2.90 -21.92
N ASN A 25 26.88 1.93 -21.07
CA ASN A 25 26.27 0.65 -21.46
C ASN A 25 24.77 0.53 -21.04
N ILE A 26 24.16 1.61 -20.59
CA ILE A 26 22.73 1.60 -20.24
C ILE A 26 21.93 2.20 -21.39
N ASP A 27 20.83 1.53 -21.73
CA ASP A 27 19.84 2.05 -22.69
C ASP A 27 18.99 3.13 -22.00
N VAL A 28 19.55 4.35 -21.92
CA VAL A 28 18.90 5.53 -21.33
C VAL A 28 18.15 6.24 -22.43
N HIS A 29 16.85 6.38 -22.28
CA HIS A 29 16.02 7.08 -23.23
C HIS A 29 15.23 8.20 -22.56
N GLY A 30 15.19 9.37 -23.21
CA GLY A 30 14.09 10.31 -22.95
C GLY A 30 12.75 9.65 -23.30
N PRO A 31 11.66 10.05 -22.67
CA PRO A 31 10.34 9.44 -22.87
C PRO A 31 9.94 9.26 -24.34
N MET A 32 10.15 10.27 -25.17
CA MET A 32 9.83 10.24 -26.62
C MET A 32 10.63 9.19 -27.39
N ALA A 33 11.94 9.05 -27.11
CA ALA A 33 12.77 8.08 -27.78
C ALA A 33 12.43 6.63 -27.39
N TYR A 34 11.98 6.43 -26.16
CA TYR A 34 11.51 5.12 -25.68
C TYR A 34 10.25 4.68 -26.41
N TYR A 35 9.25 5.57 -26.52
CA TYR A 35 7.99 5.30 -27.24
C TYR A 35 8.20 4.90 -28.70
N SER A 36 9.08 5.58 -29.41
CA SER A 36 9.28 5.35 -30.86
C SER A 36 9.85 3.95 -31.18
N LYS A 37 10.45 3.27 -30.22
CA LYS A 37 11.03 1.94 -30.38
C LYS A 37 10.07 0.78 -30.10
N MET A 38 8.94 1.04 -29.43
CA MET A 38 7.97 0.01 -29.07
C MET A 38 6.79 -0.03 -30.06
N LYS A 39 6.65 -1.17 -30.74
CA LYS A 39 5.50 -1.46 -31.61
C LYS A 39 4.66 -2.56 -30.95
N THR A 40 3.82 -2.18 -30.00
CA THR A 40 2.91 -3.10 -29.31
C THR A 40 1.49 -2.53 -29.33
N THR A 41 0.49 -3.37 -29.11
CA THR A 41 -0.90 -2.94 -28.99
C THR A 41 -1.10 -1.90 -27.87
N TRP A 42 -0.34 -1.99 -26.78
CA TRP A 42 -0.32 -0.98 -25.73
C TRP A 42 0.20 0.38 -26.24
N HIS A 43 1.19 0.40 -27.12
CA HIS A 43 1.66 1.63 -27.74
C HIS A 43 0.59 2.25 -28.65
N GLU A 44 -0.14 1.44 -29.42
CA GLU A 44 -1.27 1.90 -30.23
C GLU A 44 -2.37 2.52 -29.38
N LEU A 45 -2.69 1.89 -28.23
CA LEU A 45 -3.65 2.40 -27.26
C LEU A 45 -3.25 3.78 -26.71
N ILE A 46 -2.04 3.90 -26.21
CA ILE A 46 -1.52 5.13 -25.60
C ILE A 46 -1.41 6.26 -26.63
N SER A 47 -1.16 5.93 -27.89
CA SER A 47 -1.07 6.90 -28.99
C SER A 47 -2.43 7.35 -29.54
N GLY A 48 -3.54 6.90 -28.96
CA GLY A 48 -4.91 7.26 -29.40
C GLY A 48 -5.41 6.51 -30.65
N ASN A 49 -4.63 5.56 -31.18
CA ASN A 49 -5.01 4.84 -32.40
C ASN A 49 -6.18 3.85 -32.18
N LEU A 50 -6.54 3.58 -30.93
CA LEU A 50 -7.61 2.66 -30.53
C LEU A 50 -8.76 3.32 -29.77
N ASP A 51 -8.87 4.65 -29.77
CA ASP A 51 -9.90 5.40 -29.03
C ASP A 51 -11.32 4.96 -29.40
N ILE A 52 -11.60 4.76 -30.70
CA ILE A 52 -12.90 4.26 -31.19
C ILE A 52 -13.21 2.87 -30.60
N LEU A 53 -12.20 2.04 -30.39
CA LEU A 53 -12.37 0.71 -29.81
C LEU A 53 -12.63 0.80 -28.29
N ILE A 54 -11.94 1.73 -27.59
CA ILE A 54 -12.17 2.01 -26.18
C ILE A 54 -13.60 2.49 -25.96
N GLU A 55 -14.07 3.49 -26.71
CA GLU A 55 -15.44 4.02 -26.63
C GLU A 55 -16.49 2.93 -26.87
N ALA A 56 -16.27 2.09 -27.90
CA ALA A 56 -17.18 0.99 -28.21
C ALA A 56 -17.22 -0.08 -27.11
N ALA A 57 -16.11 -0.25 -26.35
CA ALA A 57 -15.98 -1.23 -25.28
C ALA A 57 -16.48 -0.70 -23.94
N GLN A 58 -16.46 0.62 -23.67
CA GLN A 58 -16.92 1.21 -22.41
C GLN A 58 -18.39 0.91 -22.09
N SER A 59 -19.25 0.82 -23.10
CA SER A 59 -20.66 0.47 -22.96
C SER A 59 -20.93 -1.04 -22.93
N ALA A 60 -19.88 -1.85 -22.97
CA ALA A 60 -19.96 -3.28 -23.15
C ALA A 60 -19.98 -4.03 -21.80
N VAL A 61 -20.74 -5.14 -21.74
CA VAL A 61 -20.63 -6.11 -20.67
C VAL A 61 -19.41 -7.00 -20.97
N PRO A 62 -18.39 -7.07 -20.09
CA PRO A 62 -17.07 -7.63 -20.43
C PRO A 62 -17.06 -9.07 -20.94
N ASP A 63 -17.94 -9.92 -20.43
CA ASP A 63 -17.94 -11.36 -20.73
C ASP A 63 -19.05 -11.77 -21.73
N ASP A 64 -19.69 -10.79 -22.40
CA ASP A 64 -20.73 -11.07 -23.39
C ASP A 64 -20.11 -11.39 -24.75
N VAL A 65 -20.34 -12.61 -25.24
CA VAL A 65 -19.84 -13.11 -26.54
C VAL A 65 -20.28 -12.22 -27.70
N GLN A 66 -21.49 -11.64 -27.64
CA GLN A 66 -21.99 -10.75 -28.68
C GLN A 66 -21.21 -9.42 -28.69
N THR A 67 -20.87 -8.93 -27.52
CA THR A 67 -20.03 -7.74 -27.35
C THR A 67 -18.63 -7.95 -27.94
N ILE A 68 -17.98 -9.05 -27.59
CA ILE A 68 -16.66 -9.41 -28.15
C ILE A 68 -16.74 -9.51 -29.67
N SER A 69 -17.78 -10.14 -30.21
CA SER A 69 -17.98 -10.26 -31.65
C SER A 69 -18.18 -8.92 -32.37
N ARG A 70 -18.85 -7.95 -31.72
CA ARG A 70 -18.99 -6.58 -32.25
C ARG A 70 -17.66 -5.83 -32.23
N LEU A 71 -16.89 -5.93 -31.17
CA LEU A 71 -15.59 -5.27 -31.05
C LEU A 71 -14.59 -5.83 -32.06
N ARG A 72 -14.61 -7.13 -32.33
CA ARG A 72 -13.76 -7.78 -33.33
C ARG A 72 -14.02 -7.33 -34.78
N LYS A 73 -15.12 -6.64 -35.05
CA LYS A 73 -15.35 -5.97 -36.34
C LYS A 73 -14.62 -4.63 -36.45
N LYS A 74 -14.14 -4.09 -35.32
CA LYS A 74 -13.48 -2.78 -35.23
C LYS A 74 -11.98 -2.87 -34.98
N GLY A 75 -11.48 -4.03 -34.54
CA GLY A 75 -10.07 -4.25 -34.24
C GLY A 75 -9.66 -5.72 -34.28
N SER A 76 -8.36 -5.98 -34.29
CA SER A 76 -7.80 -7.32 -34.21
C SER A 76 -8.14 -7.99 -32.86
N LEU A 77 -7.95 -9.31 -32.77
CA LEU A 77 -8.16 -10.03 -31.52
C LEU A 77 -7.29 -9.48 -30.39
N GLU A 78 -6.03 -9.17 -30.69
CA GLU A 78 -5.08 -8.62 -29.71
C GLU A 78 -5.50 -7.23 -29.25
N GLN A 79 -5.90 -6.34 -30.17
CA GLN A 79 -6.39 -5.00 -29.84
C GLN A 79 -7.64 -5.05 -28.96
N VAL A 80 -8.60 -5.91 -29.28
CA VAL A 80 -9.81 -6.09 -28.47
C VAL A 80 -9.46 -6.62 -27.06
N SER A 81 -8.59 -7.63 -26.98
CA SER A 81 -8.15 -8.19 -25.70
C SER A 81 -7.48 -7.15 -24.83
N THR A 82 -6.56 -6.35 -25.38
CA THR A 82 -5.83 -5.31 -24.66
C THR A 82 -6.75 -4.18 -24.18
N VAL A 83 -7.73 -3.77 -25.00
CA VAL A 83 -8.74 -2.76 -24.58
C VAL A 83 -9.61 -3.29 -23.44
N LEU A 84 -10.07 -4.54 -23.52
CA LEU A 84 -10.88 -5.13 -22.46
C LEU A 84 -10.06 -5.31 -21.16
N GLU A 85 -8.79 -5.69 -21.27
CA GLU A 85 -7.87 -5.75 -20.14
C GLU A 85 -7.72 -4.38 -19.47
N LEU A 86 -7.46 -3.32 -20.23
CA LEU A 86 -7.37 -1.95 -19.70
C LEU A 86 -8.63 -1.56 -18.93
N LEU A 87 -9.81 -1.77 -19.51
CA LEU A 87 -11.07 -1.39 -18.88
C LEU A 87 -11.36 -2.19 -17.61
N GLU A 88 -11.02 -3.48 -17.60
CA GLU A 88 -11.15 -4.33 -16.40
C GLU A 88 -10.14 -3.89 -15.32
N ALA A 89 -8.89 -3.61 -15.69
CA ALA A 89 -7.87 -3.12 -14.78
C ALA A 89 -8.26 -1.78 -14.14
N ARG A 90 -8.81 -0.84 -14.93
CA ARG A 90 -9.35 0.43 -14.43
C ARG A 90 -10.47 0.23 -13.41
N ARG A 91 -11.39 -0.71 -13.66
CA ARG A 91 -12.45 -1.05 -12.69
C ARG A 91 -11.90 -1.60 -11.39
N ARG A 92 -10.88 -2.48 -11.44
CA ARG A 92 -10.21 -3.03 -10.25
C ARG A 92 -9.42 -1.99 -9.46
N ALA A 93 -8.92 -0.97 -10.14
CA ALA A 93 -8.16 0.12 -9.51
C ALA A 93 -9.05 1.12 -8.75
N ARG A 94 -10.39 1.07 -8.90
CA ARG A 94 -11.33 1.95 -8.18
C ARG A 94 -11.17 1.80 -6.67
N GLY A 95 -11.14 2.93 -5.98
CA GLY A 95 -10.90 2.99 -4.53
C GLY A 95 -9.42 2.81 -4.12
N ARG A 96 -8.54 2.52 -5.08
CA ARG A 96 -7.08 2.43 -4.87
C ARG A 96 -6.36 3.61 -5.52
N LEU A 97 -6.60 3.85 -6.80
CA LEU A 97 -6.02 4.97 -7.55
C LEU A 97 -7.01 6.13 -7.64
N SER A 98 -6.50 7.36 -7.60
CA SER A 98 -7.26 8.55 -7.98
C SER A 98 -7.46 8.54 -9.50
N GLN A 99 -8.63 9.00 -9.98
CA GLN A 99 -8.97 9.05 -11.41
C GLN A 99 -8.68 7.72 -12.15
N PRO A 100 -9.15 6.55 -11.64
CA PRO A 100 -8.73 5.24 -12.14
C PRO A 100 -9.03 5.03 -13.63
N ASP A 101 -10.04 5.69 -14.16
CA ASP A 101 -10.44 5.57 -15.56
C ASP A 101 -9.49 6.30 -16.54
N GLU A 102 -8.53 7.07 -16.03
CA GLU A 102 -7.53 7.79 -16.83
C GLU A 102 -6.17 7.07 -16.90
N TRP A 103 -5.93 6.09 -16.03
CA TRP A 103 -4.65 5.36 -15.98
C TRP A 103 -4.45 4.42 -17.17
N TRP A 104 -3.22 4.37 -17.66
CA TRP A 104 -2.72 3.30 -18.50
C TRP A 104 -2.26 2.17 -17.58
N ILE A 105 -3.05 1.10 -17.52
CA ILE A 105 -2.90 0.07 -16.49
C ILE A 105 -3.27 -1.31 -17.02
N ASP A 106 -2.40 -2.27 -16.84
CA ASP A 106 -2.64 -3.68 -17.10
C ASP A 106 -3.21 -4.38 -15.85
N ARG A 107 -3.58 -5.64 -15.98
CA ARG A 107 -4.17 -6.41 -14.90
C ARG A 107 -3.28 -6.48 -13.66
N GLU A 108 -1.99 -6.77 -13.84
CA GLU A 108 -1.03 -6.88 -12.76
C GLU A 108 -0.81 -5.54 -12.06
N GLY A 109 -0.66 -4.47 -12.84
CA GLY A 109 -0.57 -3.11 -12.30
C GLY A 109 -1.77 -2.74 -11.42
N ALA A 110 -2.99 -3.14 -11.82
CA ALA A 110 -4.18 -2.89 -11.01
C ALA A 110 -4.17 -3.60 -9.64
N GLU A 111 -3.53 -4.77 -9.58
CA GLU A 111 -3.42 -5.55 -8.34
C GLU A 111 -2.28 -5.05 -7.43
N GLN A 112 -1.18 -4.57 -8.02
CA GLN A 112 0.06 -4.23 -7.31
C GLN A 112 0.24 -2.73 -7.03
N ALA A 113 -0.45 -1.85 -7.78
CA ALA A 113 -0.30 -0.41 -7.63
C ALA A 113 -0.45 0.06 -6.18
N THR A 114 0.45 0.91 -5.75
CA THR A 114 0.32 1.63 -4.49
C THR A 114 -0.93 2.53 -4.52
N ARG A 115 -1.69 2.55 -3.43
CA ARG A 115 -2.84 3.47 -3.32
C ARG A 115 -2.36 4.92 -3.42
N SER A 116 -3.06 5.75 -4.19
CA SER A 116 -2.64 7.14 -4.42
C SER A 116 -2.37 7.93 -3.14
N ILE A 117 -3.21 7.77 -2.11
CA ILE A 117 -3.03 8.43 -0.82
C ILE A 117 -1.75 7.98 -0.09
N VAL A 118 -1.35 6.71 -0.25
CA VAL A 118 -0.12 6.15 0.33
C VAL A 118 1.11 6.65 -0.44
N ALA A 119 1.05 6.65 -1.77
CA ALA A 119 2.11 7.20 -2.62
C ALA A 119 2.37 8.68 -2.31
N GLU A 120 1.30 9.49 -2.16
CA GLU A 120 1.39 10.90 -1.75
C GLU A 120 2.02 11.08 -0.36
N HIS A 121 1.66 10.22 0.60
CA HIS A 121 2.24 10.24 1.94
C HIS A 121 3.74 9.96 1.89
N LYS A 122 4.16 8.89 1.20
CA LYS A 122 5.58 8.55 1.02
C LYS A 122 6.35 9.66 0.31
N SER A 123 5.78 10.17 -0.79
CA SER A 123 6.40 11.25 -1.57
C SER A 123 6.67 12.50 -0.75
N ARG A 124 5.77 12.89 0.16
CA ARG A 124 6.01 14.04 1.05
C ARG A 124 7.26 13.82 1.90
N ARG A 125 7.37 12.67 2.58
CA ARG A 125 8.53 12.36 3.42
C ARG A 125 9.82 12.33 2.62
N VAL A 126 9.83 11.68 1.46
CA VAL A 126 10.99 11.64 0.58
C VAL A 126 11.40 13.05 0.14
N ARG A 127 10.45 13.87 -0.27
CA ARG A 127 10.71 15.23 -0.79
C ARG A 127 11.05 16.26 0.28
N GLU A 128 10.61 16.07 1.52
CA GLU A 128 11.05 16.88 2.66
C GLU A 128 12.55 16.79 2.89
N VAL A 129 13.15 15.64 2.62
CA VAL A 129 14.58 15.39 2.79
C VAL A 129 15.37 15.69 1.50
N SER A 130 14.92 15.15 0.36
CA SER A 130 15.66 15.23 -0.90
C SER A 130 15.38 16.50 -1.71
N GLY A 131 14.38 17.29 -1.36
CA GLY A 131 13.99 18.49 -2.11
C GLY A 131 13.66 18.16 -3.57
N GLU A 132 14.23 18.93 -4.50
CA GLU A 132 14.07 18.78 -5.95
C GLU A 132 15.10 17.85 -6.61
N GLN A 133 15.95 17.17 -5.82
CA GLN A 133 16.91 16.22 -6.38
C GLN A 133 16.19 15.12 -7.18
N PRO A 134 16.83 14.60 -8.26
CA PRO A 134 16.33 13.43 -8.94
C PRO A 134 16.20 12.23 -7.99
N ILE A 135 15.11 11.50 -8.12
CA ILE A 135 14.83 10.30 -7.33
C ILE A 135 14.70 9.12 -8.27
N ILE A 136 15.32 8.00 -7.91
CA ILE A 136 15.16 6.74 -8.63
C ILE A 136 13.90 6.06 -8.09
N ASP A 137 12.98 5.65 -8.98
CA ASP A 137 11.90 4.72 -8.67
C ASP A 137 12.23 3.36 -9.30
N LEU A 138 12.76 2.46 -8.51
CA LEU A 138 13.23 1.14 -8.91
C LEU A 138 12.13 0.11 -8.77
N CYS A 139 11.93 -0.72 -9.80
CA CYS A 139 10.77 -1.59 -9.98
C CYS A 139 9.49 -0.76 -10.01
N CYS A 140 9.49 0.28 -10.83
CA CYS A 140 8.45 1.32 -10.82
C CYS A 140 7.05 0.84 -11.25
N GLY A 141 6.93 -0.34 -11.84
CA GLY A 141 5.68 -0.89 -12.31
C GLY A 141 4.94 0.08 -13.25
N ILE A 142 3.69 0.38 -12.96
CA ILE A 142 2.89 1.37 -13.72
C ILE A 142 3.14 2.83 -13.31
N GLY A 143 4.07 3.09 -12.40
CA GLY A 143 4.45 4.44 -11.97
C GLY A 143 3.54 5.06 -10.91
N SER A 144 2.84 4.28 -10.09
CA SER A 144 1.96 4.83 -9.06
C SER A 144 2.70 5.64 -7.98
N ASP A 145 3.85 5.16 -7.52
CA ASP A 145 4.74 5.90 -6.61
C ASP A 145 5.49 7.01 -7.35
N ALA A 146 6.01 6.71 -8.55
CA ALA A 146 6.68 7.68 -9.40
C ALA A 146 5.84 8.93 -9.68
N LEU A 147 4.54 8.76 -9.93
CA LEU A 147 3.63 9.89 -10.17
C LEU A 147 3.57 10.83 -8.96
N ALA A 148 3.48 10.30 -7.75
CA ALA A 148 3.50 11.12 -6.55
C ALA A 148 4.87 11.80 -6.33
N LEU A 149 5.96 11.07 -6.57
CA LEU A 149 7.33 11.60 -6.50
C LEU A 149 7.59 12.70 -7.53
N SER A 150 7.05 12.60 -8.75
CA SER A 150 7.29 13.55 -9.83
C SER A 150 6.66 14.93 -9.63
N LYS A 151 5.68 15.07 -8.73
CA LYS A 151 5.01 16.35 -8.45
C LYS A 151 5.93 17.44 -7.91
N ARG A 152 7.07 17.08 -7.35
CA ARG A 152 8.01 18.00 -6.69
C ARG A 152 9.46 17.86 -7.15
N GLY A 153 9.71 17.23 -8.29
CA GLY A 153 11.05 17.11 -8.86
C GLY A 153 11.20 15.93 -9.81
N PRO A 154 12.34 15.80 -10.48
CA PRO A 154 12.59 14.77 -11.49
C PRO A 154 12.55 13.35 -10.91
N VAL A 155 12.10 12.39 -11.72
CA VAL A 155 12.07 10.96 -11.38
C VAL A 155 12.78 10.15 -12.46
N ILE A 156 13.55 9.16 -12.06
CA ILE A 156 14.19 8.17 -12.93
C ILE A 156 13.42 6.86 -12.77
N LEU A 157 12.62 6.51 -13.78
CA LEU A 157 11.88 5.25 -13.84
C LEU A 157 12.80 4.11 -14.19
N VAL A 158 12.86 3.09 -13.36
CA VAL A 158 13.67 1.89 -13.61
C VAL A 158 12.82 0.65 -13.44
N ASP A 159 12.74 -0.15 -14.49
CA ASP A 159 12.13 -1.48 -14.47
C ASP A 159 12.82 -2.39 -15.49
N HIS A 160 12.71 -3.71 -15.29
CA HIS A 160 13.21 -4.67 -16.26
C HIS A 160 12.19 -4.96 -17.37
N ASP A 161 10.90 -4.77 -17.06
CA ASP A 161 9.77 -4.98 -17.98
C ASP A 161 9.52 -3.73 -18.84
N PRO A 162 9.70 -3.83 -20.17
CA PRO A 162 9.46 -2.71 -21.06
C PRO A 162 8.02 -2.24 -21.09
N LEU A 163 7.03 -3.12 -20.83
CA LEU A 163 5.63 -2.73 -20.76
C LEU A 163 5.38 -1.85 -19.53
N LYS A 164 5.91 -2.22 -18.37
CA LYS A 164 5.78 -1.41 -17.15
C LYS A 164 6.35 -0.01 -17.35
N LEU A 165 7.53 0.10 -17.95
CA LEU A 165 8.13 1.40 -18.28
C LEU A 165 7.30 2.22 -19.26
N LEU A 166 6.70 1.57 -20.26
CA LEU A 166 5.79 2.24 -21.20
C LEU A 166 4.57 2.81 -20.47
N LEU A 167 3.91 1.99 -19.63
CA LEU A 167 2.74 2.40 -18.87
C LEU A 167 3.09 3.51 -17.86
N ALA A 168 4.17 3.35 -17.09
CA ALA A 168 4.63 4.35 -16.13
C ALA A 168 4.90 5.70 -16.78
N SER A 169 5.68 5.70 -17.87
CA SER A 169 6.00 6.91 -18.61
C SER A 169 4.73 7.58 -19.19
N ALA A 170 3.79 6.79 -19.72
CA ALA A 170 2.52 7.30 -20.23
C ALA A 170 1.68 7.94 -19.11
N ASN A 171 1.62 7.31 -17.94
CA ASN A 171 0.90 7.83 -16.79
C ASN A 171 1.52 9.15 -16.29
N LEU A 172 2.84 9.20 -16.11
CA LEU A 172 3.50 10.43 -15.68
C LEU A 172 3.22 11.59 -16.66
N ARG A 173 3.25 11.35 -17.96
CA ARG A 173 2.94 12.38 -18.97
C ARG A 173 1.47 12.79 -18.95
N HIS A 174 0.57 11.82 -18.79
CA HIS A 174 -0.87 12.09 -18.78
C HIS A 174 -1.27 12.98 -17.59
N PHE A 175 -0.76 12.66 -16.39
CA PHE A 175 -1.06 13.38 -15.16
C PHE A 175 -0.15 14.58 -14.88
N SER A 176 0.84 14.86 -15.70
CA SER A 176 1.70 16.03 -15.55
C SER A 176 0.93 17.32 -15.84
N GLU A 177 0.95 18.26 -14.90
CA GLU A 177 0.38 19.59 -15.10
C GLU A 177 1.17 20.40 -16.15
N ASN A 178 2.47 20.12 -16.27
CA ASN A 178 3.38 20.79 -17.20
C ASN A 178 3.74 19.87 -18.38
N LYS A 179 2.88 19.84 -19.38
CA LYS A 179 3.07 19.05 -20.62
C LYS A 179 4.32 19.41 -21.44
N SER A 180 5.02 20.49 -21.09
CA SER A 180 6.18 20.99 -21.81
C SER A 180 7.54 20.49 -21.32
N HIS A 181 7.60 19.82 -20.16
CA HIS A 181 8.84 19.33 -19.57
C HIS A 181 8.75 17.84 -19.31
N ASP A 182 9.61 17.07 -19.95
CA ASP A 182 9.84 15.66 -19.61
C ASP A 182 10.48 15.60 -18.21
N SER A 183 9.63 15.47 -17.17
CA SER A 183 10.05 15.46 -15.77
C SER A 183 10.62 14.11 -15.32
N HIS A 184 10.84 13.17 -16.26
CA HIS A 184 11.33 11.84 -15.93
C HIS A 184 12.23 11.26 -17.01
N LEU A 185 13.14 10.38 -16.57
CA LEU A 185 13.94 9.52 -17.44
C LEU A 185 13.46 8.09 -17.34
N VAL A 186 13.70 7.30 -18.39
CA VAL A 186 13.30 5.90 -18.47
C VAL A 186 14.54 5.04 -18.68
N ILE A 187 14.78 4.09 -17.79
CA ILE A 187 15.91 3.17 -17.84
C ILE A 187 15.40 1.74 -17.75
N ARG A 188 15.67 0.95 -18.78
CA ARG A 188 15.40 -0.49 -18.73
C ARG A 188 16.59 -1.21 -18.11
N ALA A 189 16.48 -1.63 -16.86
CA ALA A 189 17.53 -2.36 -16.17
C ALA A 189 16.95 -3.33 -15.14
N LYS A 190 17.75 -4.37 -14.80
CA LYS A 190 17.50 -5.17 -13.60
C LYS A 190 18.14 -4.47 -12.40
N ALA A 191 17.57 -4.63 -11.22
CA ALA A 191 18.08 -4.04 -9.99
C ALA A 191 19.53 -4.44 -9.66
N GLU A 192 19.91 -5.67 -10.01
CA GLU A 192 21.27 -6.21 -9.81
C GLU A 192 22.33 -5.50 -10.66
N ASN A 193 21.90 -4.82 -11.71
CA ASN A 193 22.79 -4.17 -12.68
C ASN A 193 22.49 -2.67 -12.78
N LEU A 194 22.25 -2.01 -11.66
CA LEU A 194 21.92 -0.59 -11.61
C LEU A 194 23.17 0.25 -11.29
N PRO A 195 23.98 0.66 -12.29
CA PRO A 195 25.14 1.48 -12.09
C PRO A 195 24.75 2.97 -12.08
N LEU A 196 23.94 3.37 -11.11
CA LEU A 196 23.55 4.77 -10.94
C LEU A 196 24.39 5.43 -9.86
N ALA A 197 24.61 6.74 -10.01
CA ALA A 197 25.14 7.56 -8.94
C ALA A 197 24.29 7.42 -7.66
N PRO A 198 24.85 7.64 -6.47
CA PRO A 198 24.14 7.52 -5.20
C PRO A 198 23.08 8.64 -5.06
N LEU A 199 21.95 8.45 -5.70
CA LEU A 199 20.75 9.30 -5.60
C LEU A 199 19.76 8.70 -4.59
N PRO A 200 18.86 9.51 -4.01
CA PRO A 200 17.73 8.99 -3.25
C PRO A 200 16.93 7.99 -4.09
N ILE A 201 16.51 6.88 -3.47
CA ILE A 201 15.86 5.80 -4.19
C ILE A 201 14.62 5.29 -3.45
N HIS A 202 13.54 5.13 -4.19
CA HIS A 202 12.37 4.33 -3.80
C HIS A 202 12.47 2.97 -4.48
N ILE A 203 12.16 1.90 -3.77
CA ILE A 203 12.19 0.53 -4.29
C ILE A 203 10.87 -0.16 -3.99
N ASP A 204 10.20 -0.67 -5.02
CA ASP A 204 9.00 -1.52 -4.90
C ASP A 204 9.29 -2.94 -5.39
N PRO A 205 9.90 -3.82 -4.56
CA PRO A 205 10.28 -5.15 -4.99
C PRO A 205 9.07 -6.01 -5.34
N ALA A 206 9.15 -6.75 -6.45
CA ALA A 206 8.16 -7.77 -6.76
C ALA A 206 8.21 -8.92 -5.74
N ARG A 207 7.13 -9.68 -5.61
CA ARG A 207 7.05 -10.89 -4.77
C ARG A 207 7.21 -12.13 -5.63
N ARG A 208 7.93 -13.14 -5.14
CA ARG A 208 8.27 -14.34 -5.92
C ARG A 208 7.11 -15.29 -6.22
N SER A 209 5.95 -15.17 -5.56
CA SER A 209 4.91 -16.21 -5.64
C SER A 209 3.57 -15.64 -6.06
N GLU A 210 3.02 -16.21 -7.14
CA GLU A 210 1.65 -15.95 -7.61
C GLU A 210 0.57 -16.56 -6.69
N THR A 211 0.92 -17.52 -5.81
CA THR A 211 -0.04 -18.36 -5.09
C THR A 211 -0.14 -18.11 -3.59
N GLN A 212 0.84 -17.46 -2.95
CA GLN A 212 0.78 -17.11 -1.53
C GLN A 212 1.20 -15.66 -1.32
N ARG A 213 0.43 -14.93 -0.52
CA ARG A 213 0.83 -13.61 0.00
C ARG A 213 1.92 -13.82 1.06
N LEU A 214 3.12 -14.12 0.61
CA LEU A 214 4.28 -14.24 1.46
C LEU A 214 4.73 -12.83 1.83
N HIS A 215 5.02 -12.64 3.11
CA HIS A 215 5.35 -11.33 3.67
C HIS A 215 6.82 -11.26 4.12
N ALA A 216 7.60 -12.32 3.84
CA ALA A 216 8.97 -12.40 4.28
C ALA A 216 9.90 -11.55 3.41
N TYR A 217 10.82 -10.84 4.06
CA TYR A 217 11.88 -10.08 3.39
C TYR A 217 12.72 -10.95 2.45
N SER A 218 12.98 -12.21 2.86
CA SER A 218 13.74 -13.19 2.08
C SER A 218 13.15 -13.56 0.72
N GLU A 219 11.89 -13.21 0.47
CA GLU A 219 11.14 -13.59 -0.74
C GLU A 219 10.97 -12.44 -1.73
N MET A 220 11.55 -11.28 -1.44
CA MET A 220 11.52 -10.13 -2.33
C MET A 220 12.37 -10.34 -3.59
N GLN A 221 12.00 -9.67 -4.68
CA GLN A 221 12.80 -9.54 -5.90
C GLN A 221 12.91 -8.05 -6.29
N PRO A 222 14.13 -7.48 -6.28
CA PRO A 222 15.42 -8.15 -6.02
C PRO A 222 15.52 -8.75 -4.62
N GLY A 223 16.39 -9.75 -4.47
CA GLY A 223 16.59 -10.45 -3.19
C GLY A 223 17.34 -9.62 -2.14
N PRO A 224 17.37 -10.07 -0.87
CA PRO A 224 17.96 -9.32 0.24
C PRO A 224 19.38 -8.81 -0.01
N ALA A 225 20.27 -9.63 -0.53
CA ALA A 225 21.67 -9.23 -0.79
C ALA A 225 21.77 -8.06 -1.78
N VAL A 226 20.90 -8.00 -2.78
CA VAL A 226 20.85 -6.89 -3.73
C VAL A 226 20.28 -5.63 -3.07
N ILE A 227 19.19 -5.78 -2.28
CA ILE A 227 18.59 -4.67 -1.54
C ILE A 227 19.59 -4.06 -0.56
N GLU A 228 20.31 -4.88 0.19
CA GLU A 228 21.32 -4.43 1.14
C GLU A 228 22.48 -3.69 0.43
N SER A 229 22.95 -4.21 -0.70
CA SER A 229 23.94 -3.52 -1.53
C SER A 229 23.43 -2.17 -2.04
N ILE A 230 22.14 -2.08 -2.42
CA ILE A 230 21.52 -0.81 -2.82
C ILE A 230 21.47 0.16 -1.63
N ILE A 231 21.08 -0.30 -0.43
CA ILE A 231 21.03 0.54 0.77
C ILE A 231 22.43 1.09 1.11
N GLU A 232 23.46 0.26 1.02
CA GLU A 232 24.85 0.69 1.26
C GLU A 232 25.32 1.74 0.25
N HIS A 233 24.97 1.58 -1.04
CA HIS A 233 25.40 2.46 -2.11
C HIS A 233 24.63 3.79 -2.13
N HIS A 234 23.30 3.74 -2.06
CA HIS A 234 22.43 4.91 -2.19
C HIS A 234 22.19 5.64 -0.87
N ARG A 235 22.28 4.95 0.25
CA ARG A 235 22.06 5.44 1.62
C ARG A 235 20.63 5.89 1.92
N ASP A 236 20.07 6.83 1.15
CA ASP A 236 18.72 7.37 1.33
C ASP A 236 17.72 6.51 0.55
N VAL A 237 17.17 5.50 1.22
CA VAL A 237 16.34 4.47 0.60
C VAL A 237 14.97 4.39 1.26
N ALA A 238 13.92 4.37 0.44
CA ALA A 238 12.56 4.03 0.81
C ALA A 238 12.22 2.66 0.21
N LEU A 239 12.23 1.60 1.01
CA LEU A 239 11.92 0.24 0.58
C LEU A 239 10.49 -0.13 0.92
N LYS A 240 9.66 -0.35 -0.10
CA LYS A 240 8.30 -0.83 0.09
C LYS A 240 8.30 -2.30 0.50
N CYS A 241 7.50 -2.60 1.50
CA CYS A 241 7.33 -3.93 2.06
C CYS A 241 5.85 -4.31 2.13
N GLY A 242 5.58 -5.60 2.23
CA GLY A 242 4.23 -6.04 2.55
C GLY A 242 3.86 -5.69 4.00
N PRO A 243 2.58 -5.43 4.31
CA PRO A 243 2.15 -5.04 5.65
C PRO A 243 2.39 -6.13 6.71
N GLY A 244 2.63 -7.37 6.28
CA GLY A 244 2.94 -8.51 7.14
C GLY A 244 4.42 -8.70 7.46
N VAL A 245 5.33 -7.87 6.94
CA VAL A 245 6.77 -8.01 7.18
C VAL A 245 7.11 -7.89 8.67
N SER A 246 8.07 -8.70 9.13
CA SER A 246 8.64 -8.56 10.48
C SER A 246 9.71 -7.47 10.49
N ALA A 247 9.66 -6.60 11.50
CA ALA A 247 10.70 -5.59 11.69
C ALA A 247 12.09 -6.19 11.96
N ASP A 248 12.13 -7.40 12.53
CA ASP A 248 13.36 -8.05 12.92
C ASP A 248 14.08 -8.70 11.73
N ASP A 249 13.35 -8.92 10.61
CA ASP A 249 13.92 -9.48 9.38
C ASP A 249 14.54 -8.40 8.47
N LEU A 250 14.27 -7.13 8.74
CA LEU A 250 14.66 -6.00 7.88
C LEU A 250 16.01 -5.41 8.29
N PRO A 251 16.75 -4.82 7.34
CA PRO A 251 17.93 -4.00 7.63
C PRO A 251 17.66 -2.87 8.63
N ALA A 252 18.73 -2.19 9.06
CA ALA A 252 18.62 -1.02 9.94
C ALA A 252 17.83 0.10 9.28
N GLY A 253 16.99 0.80 10.06
CA GLY A 253 16.12 1.88 9.60
C GLY A 253 14.81 1.95 10.37
N GLU A 254 14.01 2.96 10.11
CA GLU A 254 12.65 3.08 10.63
C GLU A 254 11.67 2.32 9.75
N ILE A 255 10.92 1.39 10.31
CA ILE A 255 9.80 0.76 9.61
C ILE A 255 8.49 1.47 9.92
N GLU A 256 7.80 1.92 8.89
CA GLU A 256 6.48 2.54 8.97
C GLU A 256 5.41 1.62 8.40
N TRP A 257 4.44 1.23 9.23
CA TRP A 257 3.22 0.59 8.76
C TRP A 257 2.16 1.64 8.47
N ILE A 258 1.45 1.47 7.35
CA ILE A 258 0.49 2.45 6.84
C ILE A 258 -0.89 1.80 6.71
N GLN A 259 -1.89 2.44 7.33
CA GLN A 259 -3.29 2.04 7.28
C GLN A 259 -4.12 3.06 6.51
N ASP A 260 -4.96 2.58 5.59
CA ASP A 260 -5.94 3.37 4.83
C ASP A 260 -7.36 2.91 5.18
N GLY A 261 -8.06 3.69 5.98
CA GLY A 261 -9.35 3.30 6.54
C GLY A 261 -9.24 2.03 7.40
N PRO A 262 -9.98 0.93 7.09
CA PRO A 262 -9.88 -0.31 7.85
C PRO A 262 -8.68 -1.19 7.46
N ASP A 263 -8.03 -0.90 6.34
CA ASP A 263 -7.05 -1.79 5.73
C ASP A 263 -5.62 -1.40 6.11
N LEU A 264 -4.87 -2.34 6.66
CA LEU A 264 -3.42 -2.25 6.76
C LEU A 264 -2.84 -2.58 5.36
N VAL A 265 -2.29 -1.57 4.68
CA VAL A 265 -2.04 -1.65 3.23
C VAL A 265 -0.60 -1.87 2.85
N GLU A 266 0.33 -1.28 3.61
CA GLU A 266 1.75 -1.27 3.27
C GLU A 266 2.61 -1.15 4.53
N ALA A 267 3.86 -1.58 4.42
CA ALA A 267 4.95 -1.14 5.27
C ALA A 267 6.07 -0.58 4.41
N THR A 268 6.78 0.43 4.90
CA THR A 268 7.94 1.04 4.23
C THR A 268 9.10 1.10 5.19
N LEU A 269 10.26 0.56 4.78
CA LEU A 269 11.51 0.76 5.51
C LEU A 269 12.19 2.03 5.00
N TRP A 270 12.52 2.91 5.92
CA TRP A 270 13.18 4.18 5.68
C TRP A 270 14.63 4.12 6.17
N CYS A 271 15.59 4.34 5.26
CA CYS A 271 17.02 4.31 5.55
C CYS A 271 17.69 5.64 5.26
N GLY A 272 18.84 5.87 5.87
CA GLY A 272 19.63 7.08 5.69
C GLY A 272 18.92 8.32 6.25
N GLN A 273 18.90 9.41 5.49
CA GLN A 273 18.24 10.64 5.91
C GLN A 273 16.70 10.53 5.92
N PHE A 274 16.13 9.49 5.31
CA PHE A 274 14.70 9.21 5.40
C PHE A 274 14.31 8.58 6.74
N ASP A 275 15.27 8.04 7.51
CA ASP A 275 15.03 7.48 8.84
C ASP A 275 14.68 8.61 9.82
N GLY A 276 13.53 8.49 10.50
CA GLY A 276 13.08 9.44 11.51
C GLY A 276 13.73 9.27 12.89
N GLY A 277 14.71 8.37 13.01
CA GLY A 277 15.43 8.11 14.28
C GLY A 277 14.68 7.20 15.26
N ASN A 278 13.52 6.66 14.86
CA ASN A 278 12.76 5.69 15.65
C ASN A 278 12.71 4.36 14.90
N ARG A 279 12.72 3.25 15.65
CA ARG A 279 12.68 1.92 14.99
C ARG A 279 11.35 1.64 14.30
N ARG A 280 10.22 2.16 14.82
CA ARG A 280 8.88 1.85 14.34
C ARG A 280 8.00 3.09 14.24
N ARG A 281 7.09 3.08 13.25
CA ARG A 281 6.05 4.09 13.06
C ARG A 281 4.74 3.41 12.63
N ALA A 282 3.63 3.90 13.15
CA ALA A 282 2.28 3.59 12.71
C ALA A 282 1.63 4.85 12.15
N THR A 283 1.00 4.75 10.99
CA THR A 283 0.38 5.90 10.31
C THR A 283 -1.04 5.57 9.84
N LEU A 284 -1.99 6.43 10.22
CA LEU A 284 -3.35 6.48 9.69
C LEU A 284 -3.36 7.51 8.55
N VAL A 285 -3.18 7.05 7.30
CA VAL A 285 -2.87 7.93 6.17
C VAL A 285 -4.00 8.90 5.82
N LYS A 286 -5.27 8.53 6.06
CA LYS A 286 -6.43 9.42 5.81
C LYS A 286 -6.47 10.63 6.72
N THR A 287 -6.05 10.47 7.95
CA THR A 287 -6.04 11.55 8.95
C THR A 287 -4.69 12.25 9.07
N GLY A 288 -3.63 11.64 8.52
CA GLY A 288 -2.26 12.11 8.68
C GLY A 288 -1.67 11.89 10.07
N LEU A 289 -2.36 11.17 10.95
CA LEU A 289 -1.89 10.91 12.30
C LEU A 289 -0.83 9.79 12.28
N SER A 290 0.23 9.99 13.07
CA SER A 290 1.31 9.02 13.25
C SER A 290 1.71 8.91 14.71
N VAL A 291 2.14 7.72 15.10
CA VAL A 291 2.85 7.45 16.36
C VAL A 291 4.14 6.71 16.03
N SER A 292 5.25 7.08 16.67
CA SER A 292 6.57 6.47 16.43
C SER A 292 7.30 6.25 17.74
N GLY A 293 8.21 5.28 17.75
CA GLY A 293 9.02 4.92 18.91
C GLY A 293 9.52 3.49 18.85
N ASN A 294 10.07 3.04 19.96
CA ASN A 294 10.33 1.62 20.19
C ASN A 294 9.12 0.99 20.91
N PRO A 295 8.80 -0.28 20.67
CA PRO A 295 7.76 -0.95 21.43
C PRO A 295 8.01 -0.86 22.93
N ILE A 296 6.99 -0.50 23.69
CA ILE A 296 7.02 -0.54 25.16
C ILE A 296 5.96 -1.53 25.65
N PRO A 297 6.25 -2.28 26.74
CA PRO A 297 5.28 -3.20 27.32
C PRO A 297 3.98 -2.49 27.69
N LEU A 298 2.87 -3.19 27.58
CA LEU A 298 1.59 -2.73 28.09
C LEU A 298 1.54 -2.89 29.61
N GLU A 299 1.01 -1.90 30.31
CA GLU A 299 0.69 -2.01 31.73
C GLU A 299 -0.56 -2.85 31.92
N GLU A 300 -0.53 -3.76 32.88
CA GLU A 300 -1.67 -4.62 33.17
C GLU A 300 -2.84 -3.85 33.78
N LEU A 301 -4.04 -4.29 33.46
CA LEU A 301 -5.26 -3.76 34.06
C LEU A 301 -5.34 -4.14 35.55
N THR A 302 -5.46 -3.15 36.40
CA THR A 302 -5.67 -3.37 37.84
C THR A 302 -7.13 -3.57 38.23
N LEU A 303 -8.06 -3.25 37.32
CA LEU A 303 -9.51 -3.30 37.53
C LEU A 303 -10.07 -4.73 37.34
N LYS A 304 -10.97 -5.14 38.24
CA LYS A 304 -11.64 -6.44 38.14
C LYS A 304 -12.76 -6.48 37.08
N THR A 305 -13.48 -5.37 36.92
CA THR A 305 -14.67 -5.24 36.06
C THR A 305 -14.56 -3.96 35.24
N PRO A 306 -13.92 -3.99 34.08
CA PRO A 306 -13.86 -2.83 33.20
C PRO A 306 -15.25 -2.57 32.58
N GLN A 307 -15.57 -1.31 32.33
CA GLN A 307 -16.78 -0.90 31.61
C GLN A 307 -16.56 -0.77 30.11
N PHE A 308 -15.33 -0.50 29.70
CA PHE A 308 -14.98 -0.32 28.28
C PHE A 308 -13.79 -1.20 27.90
N LEU A 309 -13.87 -1.71 26.66
CA LEU A 309 -12.77 -2.38 25.98
C LEU A 309 -12.34 -1.56 24.74
N HIS A 310 -11.03 -1.54 24.48
CA HIS A 310 -10.44 -0.83 23.36
C HIS A 310 -9.58 -1.79 22.54
N GLU A 311 -10.01 -2.05 21.31
CA GLU A 311 -9.27 -2.84 20.34
C GLU A 311 -8.36 -1.92 19.53
N PRO A 312 -7.04 -2.10 19.52
CA PRO A 312 -6.16 -1.29 18.70
C PRO A 312 -6.47 -1.53 17.21
N VAL A 313 -6.39 -0.49 16.40
CA VAL A 313 -6.50 -0.62 14.94
C VAL A 313 -5.31 -1.43 14.40
N PRO A 314 -5.45 -2.09 13.22
CA PRO A 314 -4.44 -3.01 12.69
C PRO A 314 -3.02 -2.44 12.62
N VAL A 315 -2.86 -1.17 12.25
CA VAL A 315 -1.53 -0.53 12.15
C VAL A 315 -0.87 -0.37 13.51
N LEU A 316 -1.63 -0.03 14.54
CA LEU A 316 -1.12 0.15 15.90
C LEU A 316 -0.71 -1.19 16.51
N GLU A 317 -1.53 -2.22 16.30
CA GLU A 317 -1.23 -3.59 16.73
C GLU A 317 0.03 -4.10 16.02
N ARG A 318 0.09 -3.94 14.68
CA ARG A 318 1.20 -4.46 13.87
C ARG A 318 2.54 -3.81 14.19
N SER A 319 2.54 -2.51 14.43
CA SER A 319 3.75 -1.77 14.82
C SER A 319 4.21 -2.09 16.24
N GLY A 320 3.33 -2.61 17.12
CA GLY A 320 3.62 -2.83 18.54
C GLY A 320 3.69 -1.55 19.36
N LEU A 321 3.10 -0.45 18.86
CA LEU A 321 3.17 0.88 19.50
C LEU A 321 1.96 1.19 20.40
N THR A 322 1.12 0.20 20.71
CA THR A 322 -0.07 0.36 21.56
C THR A 322 0.27 0.96 22.93
N GLY A 323 1.43 0.59 23.51
CA GLY A 323 1.86 1.09 24.82
C GLY A 323 2.05 2.61 24.87
N HIS A 324 2.44 3.24 23.76
CA HIS A 324 2.60 4.71 23.69
C HIS A 324 1.28 5.49 23.84
N LEU A 325 0.15 4.85 23.58
CA LEU A 325 -1.18 5.48 23.63
C LEU A 325 -2.04 4.99 24.79
N GLN A 326 -1.50 4.08 25.63
CA GLN A 326 -2.23 3.49 26.74
C GLN A 326 -2.63 4.52 27.80
N ALA A 327 -1.73 5.42 28.15
CA ALA A 327 -1.97 6.49 29.13
C ALA A 327 -3.08 7.44 28.68
N ASP A 328 -3.17 7.73 27.38
CA ASP A 328 -4.20 8.62 26.82
C ASP A 328 -5.61 8.07 27.06
N LEU A 329 -5.77 6.74 27.07
CA LEU A 329 -7.02 6.06 27.33
C LEU A 329 -7.32 5.86 28.82
N ALA A 330 -6.34 6.08 29.72
CA ALA A 330 -6.42 5.68 31.13
C ALA A 330 -6.85 4.19 31.28
N ALA A 331 -6.31 3.33 30.45
CA ALA A 331 -6.68 1.91 30.33
C ALA A 331 -5.46 1.02 30.54
N GLY A 332 -5.67 -0.22 30.99
CA GLY A 332 -4.64 -1.25 31.14
C GLY A 332 -4.89 -2.41 30.16
N GLU A 333 -3.88 -3.24 29.94
CA GLU A 333 -4.06 -4.45 29.13
C GLU A 333 -5.04 -5.39 29.84
N LEU A 334 -6.09 -5.81 29.10
CA LEU A 334 -7.17 -6.63 29.68
C LEU A 334 -6.65 -7.98 30.20
N HIS A 335 -5.77 -8.61 29.45
CA HIS A 335 -5.05 -9.85 29.82
C HIS A 335 -3.68 -9.85 29.15
N PRO A 336 -2.61 -10.25 29.86
CA PRO A 336 -1.25 -10.23 29.33
C PRO A 336 -1.10 -10.92 27.97
N GLY A 337 -0.53 -10.21 27.01
CA GLY A 337 -0.30 -10.68 25.64
C GLY A 337 -1.52 -10.70 24.74
N LEU A 338 -2.65 -10.14 25.18
CA LEU A 338 -3.88 -10.06 24.39
C LEU A 338 -3.89 -8.85 23.44
N GLY A 339 -3.24 -7.75 23.85
CA GLY A 339 -3.15 -6.50 23.09
C GLY A 339 -4.41 -5.62 23.15
N TRP A 340 -5.50 -6.07 23.80
CA TRP A 340 -6.70 -5.27 24.05
C TRP A 340 -6.59 -4.52 25.36
N LEU A 341 -6.94 -3.24 25.34
CA LEU A 341 -6.97 -2.41 26.55
C LEU A 341 -8.38 -2.37 27.15
N ALA A 342 -8.43 -2.11 28.45
CA ALA A 342 -9.69 -2.02 29.18
C ALA A 342 -9.62 -0.93 30.24
N GLY A 343 -10.74 -0.25 30.49
CA GLY A 343 -10.82 0.86 31.44
C GLY A 343 -12.22 1.09 32.00
N GLN A 344 -12.36 2.12 32.87
CA GLN A 344 -13.63 2.55 33.40
C GLN A 344 -14.27 3.66 32.59
N ASP A 345 -13.49 4.45 31.90
CA ASP A 345 -13.93 5.62 31.17
C ASP A 345 -13.84 5.39 29.67
N HIS A 346 -14.82 5.93 28.93
CA HIS A 346 -14.76 5.98 27.49
C HIS A 346 -13.98 7.22 27.03
N LYS A 347 -12.93 6.97 26.24
CA LYS A 347 -12.20 8.02 25.53
C LYS A 347 -12.17 7.68 24.04
N THR A 348 -12.64 8.62 23.21
CA THR A 348 -12.60 8.47 21.75
C THR A 348 -11.16 8.62 21.26
N SER A 349 -10.72 7.70 20.43
CA SER A 349 -9.40 7.74 19.81
C SER A 349 -9.46 7.12 18.40
N PRO A 350 -8.84 7.72 17.38
CA PRO A 350 -8.78 7.12 16.05
C PRO A 350 -7.91 5.84 15.98
N TRP A 351 -7.14 5.59 17.04
CA TRP A 351 -6.25 4.45 17.17
C TRP A 351 -6.91 3.21 17.76
N PHE A 352 -8.15 3.34 18.26
CA PHE A 352 -8.86 2.25 18.91
C PHE A 352 -10.32 2.20 18.47
N ARG A 353 -10.82 0.98 18.31
CA ARG A 353 -12.26 0.73 18.29
C ARG A 353 -12.70 0.50 19.73
N SER A 354 -13.61 1.31 20.21
CA SER A 354 -14.05 1.27 21.60
C SER A 354 -15.40 0.58 21.73
N PHE A 355 -15.56 -0.18 22.79
CA PHE A 355 -16.76 -0.96 23.07
C PHE A 355 -17.14 -0.78 24.53
N GLU A 356 -18.45 -0.59 24.78
CA GLU A 356 -19.04 -0.73 26.10
C GLU A 356 -19.29 -2.21 26.40
N VAL A 357 -18.99 -2.64 27.63
CA VAL A 357 -19.20 -4.01 28.08
C VAL A 357 -20.66 -4.18 28.51
N VAL A 358 -21.43 -4.95 27.72
CA VAL A 358 -22.83 -5.27 28.03
C VAL A 358 -22.92 -6.46 28.98
N ASP A 359 -22.12 -7.51 28.73
CA ASP A 359 -22.09 -8.70 29.56
C ASP A 359 -20.76 -9.45 29.40
N ARG A 360 -20.39 -10.25 30.42
CA ARG A 360 -19.20 -11.09 30.45
C ARG A 360 -19.52 -12.48 30.98
N LEU A 361 -19.29 -13.49 30.18
CA LEU A 361 -19.57 -14.90 30.49
C LEU A 361 -18.29 -15.74 30.38
N GLY A 362 -18.18 -16.79 31.18
CA GLY A 362 -17.22 -17.86 30.87
C GLY A 362 -17.65 -18.51 29.54
N TRP A 363 -16.65 -18.80 28.65
CA TRP A 363 -16.96 -19.41 27.37
C TRP A 363 -17.62 -20.77 27.53
N HIS A 364 -18.87 -20.85 27.12
CA HIS A 364 -19.62 -22.08 26.94
C HIS A 364 -20.59 -21.84 25.76
N GLU A 365 -20.35 -22.49 24.64
CA GLU A 365 -21.05 -22.24 23.39
C GLU A 365 -22.55 -22.13 23.56
N LYS A 366 -23.18 -23.12 24.20
CA LYS A 366 -24.62 -23.14 24.39
C LYS A 366 -25.12 -21.92 25.18
N LYS A 367 -24.46 -21.56 26.29
CA LYS A 367 -24.87 -20.41 27.12
C LYS A 367 -24.81 -19.10 26.34
N VAL A 368 -23.78 -18.91 25.52
CA VAL A 368 -23.60 -17.70 24.71
C VAL A 368 -24.66 -17.67 23.61
N ILE A 369 -24.90 -18.79 22.94
CA ILE A 369 -25.96 -18.87 21.92
C ILE A 369 -27.36 -18.60 22.54
N ASP A 370 -27.63 -19.16 23.70
CA ASP A 370 -28.92 -18.96 24.40
C ASP A 370 -29.11 -17.50 24.83
N TRP A 371 -28.02 -16.79 25.22
CA TRP A 371 -28.03 -15.36 25.51
C TRP A 371 -28.52 -14.53 24.30
N PHE A 372 -28.01 -14.81 23.10
CA PHE A 372 -28.43 -14.15 21.85
C PHE A 372 -29.84 -14.60 21.41
N LYS A 373 -30.15 -15.88 21.52
CA LYS A 373 -31.49 -16.41 21.17
C LYS A 373 -32.62 -15.79 22.00
N ALA A 374 -32.39 -15.58 23.31
CA ALA A 374 -33.37 -14.92 24.18
C ALA A 374 -33.71 -13.49 23.73
N ARG A 375 -32.83 -12.86 22.92
CA ARG A 375 -33.04 -11.53 22.35
C ARG A 375 -33.45 -11.57 20.88
N GLY A 376 -33.58 -12.76 20.29
CA GLY A 376 -33.96 -12.96 18.89
C GLY A 376 -32.93 -12.45 17.86
N GLU A 377 -31.69 -12.21 18.26
CA GLU A 377 -30.65 -11.57 17.42
C GLU A 377 -29.35 -12.36 17.46
N ALA A 378 -28.56 -12.22 16.38
CA ALA A 378 -27.18 -12.70 16.28
C ALA A 378 -26.18 -11.59 16.57
N PRO A 379 -24.95 -11.91 16.94
CA PRO A 379 -23.91 -10.89 17.00
C PRO A 379 -23.67 -10.28 15.60
N ARG A 380 -23.48 -8.95 15.56
CA ARG A 380 -23.09 -8.22 14.36
C ARG A 380 -21.73 -8.68 13.84
N ALA A 381 -20.81 -8.90 14.77
CA ALA A 381 -19.46 -9.39 14.52
C ALA A 381 -19.05 -10.39 15.61
N ILE A 382 -18.20 -11.34 15.24
CA ILE A 382 -17.54 -12.25 16.17
C ILE A 382 -16.03 -12.03 16.03
N LYS A 383 -15.38 -11.70 17.16
CA LYS A 383 -13.95 -11.50 17.27
C LYS A 383 -13.32 -12.58 18.13
N THR A 384 -12.13 -13.03 17.76
CA THR A 384 -11.41 -14.06 18.52
C THR A 384 -9.98 -13.61 18.75
N ARG A 385 -9.46 -13.81 19.98
CA ARG A 385 -8.06 -13.55 20.33
C ARG A 385 -7.51 -14.69 21.18
N GLY A 386 -6.45 -15.32 20.68
CA GLY A 386 -5.80 -16.43 21.36
C GLY A 386 -6.66 -17.69 21.47
N VAL A 387 -7.74 -17.82 20.72
CA VAL A 387 -8.67 -18.96 20.70
C VAL A 387 -8.72 -19.58 19.31
N LYS A 388 -9.11 -20.88 19.26
CA LYS A 388 -9.12 -21.67 18.01
C LYS A 388 -10.49 -21.69 17.32
N GLU A 389 -11.53 -21.11 17.93
CA GLU A 389 -12.87 -21.07 17.37
C GLU A 389 -12.88 -20.32 16.03
N ASP A 390 -13.52 -20.94 15.03
CA ASP A 390 -13.79 -20.31 13.73
C ASP A 390 -15.01 -19.38 13.86
N PRO A 391 -14.83 -18.04 13.72
CA PRO A 391 -15.93 -17.08 13.79
C PRO A 391 -17.05 -17.34 12.77
N ALA A 392 -16.70 -17.83 11.57
CA ALA A 392 -17.68 -18.10 10.52
C ALA A 392 -18.52 -19.34 10.84
N ALA A 393 -17.88 -20.40 11.34
CA ALA A 393 -18.58 -21.61 11.79
C ALA A 393 -19.49 -21.32 12.99
N LEU A 394 -19.00 -20.56 13.96
CA LEU A 394 -19.77 -20.15 15.13
C LEU A 394 -20.96 -19.25 14.73
N GLY A 395 -20.74 -18.31 13.79
CA GLY A 395 -21.78 -17.39 13.31
C GLY A 395 -23.02 -18.09 12.74
N ARG A 396 -22.87 -19.27 12.14
CA ARG A 396 -23.96 -20.06 11.58
C ARG A 396 -24.91 -20.67 12.65
N LYS A 397 -24.49 -20.68 13.90
CA LYS A 397 -25.26 -21.24 15.02
C LYS A 397 -26.22 -20.23 15.70
N PHE A 398 -26.06 -18.95 15.40
CA PHE A 398 -26.89 -17.86 15.92
C PHE A 398 -28.16 -17.64 15.08
N PRO A 399 -29.15 -16.88 15.60
CA PRO A 399 -30.32 -16.45 14.83
C PRO A 399 -29.91 -15.71 13.52
N ARG A 400 -30.84 -15.65 12.55
CA ARG A 400 -30.54 -14.99 11.26
C ARG A 400 -30.49 -13.46 11.34
N LYS A 401 -31.30 -12.87 12.24
CA LYS A 401 -31.37 -11.41 12.41
C LYS A 401 -30.12 -10.95 13.16
N LYS A 402 -29.30 -10.12 12.52
CA LYS A 402 -28.15 -9.49 13.17
C LYS A 402 -28.60 -8.35 14.07
N GLY A 403 -28.09 -8.33 15.30
CA GLY A 403 -28.19 -7.21 16.23
C GLY A 403 -26.98 -6.28 16.17
N ASP A 404 -26.87 -5.39 17.16
CA ASP A 404 -25.79 -4.40 17.21
C ASP A 404 -24.60 -4.84 18.06
N TRP A 405 -24.69 -5.99 18.74
CA TRP A 405 -23.61 -6.44 19.62
C TRP A 405 -22.50 -7.18 18.90
N THR A 406 -21.29 -6.98 19.38
CA THR A 406 -20.10 -7.76 19.03
C THR A 406 -19.86 -8.82 20.09
N LEU A 407 -19.64 -10.06 19.68
CA LEU A 407 -19.16 -11.13 20.53
C LEU A 407 -17.65 -11.22 20.43
N ALA A 408 -16.91 -10.99 21.51
CA ALA A 408 -15.47 -11.19 21.56
C ALA A 408 -15.14 -12.41 22.43
N LEU A 409 -14.46 -13.41 21.86
CA LEU A 409 -13.92 -14.56 22.57
C LEU A 409 -12.44 -14.31 22.84
N LEU A 410 -12.10 -14.10 24.09
CA LEU A 410 -10.77 -13.66 24.51
C LEU A 410 -10.14 -14.70 25.46
N ARG A 411 -8.89 -15.07 25.20
CA ARG A 411 -8.17 -16.00 26.08
C ARG A 411 -7.68 -15.28 27.33
N ARG A 412 -7.90 -15.92 28.49
CA ARG A 412 -7.33 -15.53 29.76
C ARG A 412 -6.59 -16.72 30.40
N GLY A 413 -5.29 -16.78 30.23
CA GLY A 413 -4.51 -17.95 30.66
C GLY A 413 -5.01 -19.22 29.96
N THR A 414 -5.51 -20.20 30.71
CA THR A 414 -6.10 -21.44 30.19
C THR A 414 -7.58 -21.35 29.89
N LYS A 415 -8.27 -20.28 30.31
CA LYS A 415 -9.71 -20.08 30.14
C LYS A 415 -10.00 -19.18 28.94
N ILE A 416 -11.21 -19.31 28.40
CA ILE A 416 -11.76 -18.39 27.40
C ILE A 416 -12.94 -17.65 28.04
N GLU A 417 -13.00 -16.36 27.79
CA GLU A 417 -14.10 -15.49 28.20
C GLU A 417 -14.86 -15.01 26.96
N ALA A 418 -16.17 -14.96 27.07
CA ALA A 418 -17.08 -14.40 26.08
C ALA A 418 -17.53 -13.02 26.55
N TRP A 419 -17.16 -11.99 25.81
CA TRP A 419 -17.54 -10.61 26.07
C TRP A 419 -18.60 -10.18 25.06
N ILE A 420 -19.72 -9.69 25.55
CA ILE A 420 -20.78 -9.13 24.73
C ILE A 420 -20.65 -7.62 24.82
N LEU A 421 -20.41 -7.00 23.66
CA LEU A 421 -19.90 -5.66 23.54
C LEU A 421 -20.81 -4.82 22.62
N GLN A 422 -21.06 -3.56 23.01
CA GLN A 422 -21.69 -2.55 22.17
C GLN A 422 -20.59 -1.63 21.59
N GLU A 423 -20.45 -1.62 20.26
CA GLU A 423 -19.48 -0.72 19.62
C GLU A 423 -19.91 0.73 19.78
N LEU A 424 -18.98 1.57 20.23
CA LEU A 424 -19.19 3.02 20.38
C LEU A 424 -18.74 3.73 19.08
N LYS A 425 -19.46 4.80 18.73
CA LYS A 425 -19.18 5.58 17.51
C LYS A 425 -18.24 6.73 17.80
#